data_ded7da1cc55aeeafea6be106a7c94676
#
_entry.id   ded7da1cc55aeeafea6be106a7c94676
#
_cell.length_a   1.000
_cell.length_b   1.000
_cell.length_c   1.000
_cell.angle_alpha   90.00
_cell.angle_beta   90.00
_cell.angle_gamma   90.00
#
_symmetry.space_group_name_H-M   'P 1'
#
loop_
_entity.id
_entity.type
_entity.pdbx_description
1 polymer ?
#
loop_
_entity_poly.entity_id
_entity_poly.type
_entity_poly.pdbx_seq_one_letter_code
_entity_poly.pdbx_strand_id
1 'polypeptide(L)'
;MSARPALPPRETVPDFDALGVTAFTTTRDAGDFGLSGDGRVGDVLGRWALLRESLDVPRLASAHQVHGARLLHHAGAWSGWLRDAGADGHVTTVTQTAVAVSVADCVPVFLAHARGAIAVLHAGWRGTEAQILAAGVVALLTALAERGVPVAAGELRVHLGPAICGACYEVSPDVFTRLTGRAADGPAPVDLRAILSDQARALGVRAITVSPLCTRCHNGRLYSHRAGDRERQVGVACLAAR
;
A
#
# COMPACT_ATOMS: atom_id res chain seq x y z
N MET A 1 24.40 0.44 23.33
CA MET A 1 23.16 0.37 22.55
C MET A 1 23.42 1.11 21.24
N SER A 2 23.38 0.44 20.08
CA SER A 2 23.53 1.11 18.78
C SER A 2 22.36 2.06 18.56
N ALA A 3 22.62 3.25 18.01
CA ALA A 3 21.56 4.20 17.67
C ALA A 3 20.62 3.58 16.64
N ARG A 4 19.32 3.81 16.79
CA ARG A 4 18.29 3.38 15.84
C ARG A 4 18.58 4.00 14.46
N PRO A 5 18.55 3.23 13.34
CA PRO A 5 18.74 3.79 12.02
C PRO A 5 17.61 4.78 11.67
N ALA A 6 17.95 5.81 10.89
CA ALA A 6 16.96 6.75 10.38
C ALA A 6 15.97 6.05 9.44
N LEU A 7 14.74 6.57 9.37
CA LEU A 7 13.77 6.11 8.36
C LEU A 7 14.32 6.39 6.95
N PRO A 8 14.09 5.48 5.97
CA PRO A 8 14.60 5.63 4.61
C PRO A 8 14.03 6.88 3.91
N PRO A 9 14.67 7.36 2.82
CA PRO A 9 14.10 8.36 1.92
C PRO A 9 12.69 7.96 1.46
N ARG A 10 11.71 8.87 1.61
CA ARG A 10 10.28 8.52 1.51
C ARG A 10 9.37 9.70 1.16
N GLU A 11 8.17 9.37 0.70
CA GLU A 11 6.98 10.21 0.63
C GLU A 11 6.07 9.88 1.80
N THR A 12 5.82 10.83 2.70
CA THR A 12 4.96 10.62 3.86
C THR A 12 3.49 10.60 3.47
N VAL A 13 2.70 9.81 4.19
CA VAL A 13 1.24 9.82 4.08
C VAL A 13 0.70 10.95 4.98
N PRO A 14 -0.04 11.92 4.43
CA PRO A 14 -0.54 13.06 5.20
C PRO A 14 -1.55 12.62 6.28
N ASP A 15 -1.55 13.30 7.41
CA ASP A 15 -2.52 13.17 8.52
C ASP A 15 -2.58 11.81 9.24
N PHE A 16 -1.70 10.85 8.92
CA PHE A 16 -1.67 9.55 9.58
C PHE A 16 -0.92 9.59 10.91
N ASP A 17 0.06 10.49 11.03
CA ASP A 17 0.79 10.75 12.29
C ASP A 17 -0.15 11.19 13.42
N ALA A 18 -1.15 12.01 13.13
CA ALA A 18 -2.19 12.40 14.07
C ALA A 18 -3.04 11.22 14.60
N LEU A 19 -3.01 10.07 13.92
CA LEU A 19 -3.66 8.82 14.34
C LEU A 19 -2.71 7.88 15.10
N GLY A 20 -1.46 8.29 15.34
CA GLY A 20 -0.42 7.42 15.88
C GLY A 20 0.07 6.37 14.88
N VAL A 21 0.00 6.67 13.59
CA VAL A 21 0.38 5.78 12.49
C VAL A 21 1.54 6.40 11.72
N THR A 22 2.69 5.72 11.68
CA THR A 22 3.76 6.05 10.73
C THR A 22 3.44 5.39 9.41
N ALA A 23 3.23 6.17 8.34
CA ALA A 23 2.94 5.64 7.01
C ALA A 23 3.66 6.43 5.91
N PHE A 24 4.21 5.73 4.92
CA PHE A 24 4.94 6.33 3.81
C PHE A 24 5.13 5.35 2.63
N THR A 25 5.53 5.91 1.50
CA THR A 25 6.09 5.15 0.37
C THR A 25 7.57 5.49 0.25
N THR A 26 8.48 4.51 0.20
CA THR A 26 9.90 4.76 -0.02
C THR A 26 10.15 5.37 -1.41
N THR A 27 11.25 6.11 -1.56
CA THR A 27 11.69 6.61 -2.86
C THR A 27 12.82 5.74 -3.43
N ARG A 28 13.24 6.01 -4.67
CA ARG A 28 14.36 5.34 -5.35
C ARG A 28 15.66 5.40 -4.52
N ASP A 29 15.91 6.50 -3.80
CA ASP A 29 17.09 6.68 -2.96
C ASP A 29 17.14 5.73 -1.76
N ALA A 30 16.02 5.10 -1.39
CA ALA A 30 15.97 4.04 -0.40
C ALA A 30 16.46 2.67 -0.94
N GLY A 31 16.67 2.58 -2.24
CA GLY A 31 17.04 1.36 -2.95
C GLY A 31 15.86 0.43 -3.25
N ASP A 32 16.18 -0.72 -3.84
CA ASP A 32 15.21 -1.72 -4.28
C ASP A 32 14.73 -2.60 -3.14
N PHE A 33 13.41 -2.77 -3.03
CA PHE A 33 12.72 -3.69 -2.12
C PHE A 33 12.06 -4.88 -2.85
N GLY A 34 12.26 -5.00 -4.16
CA GLY A 34 11.70 -6.07 -4.98
C GLY A 34 12.37 -7.42 -4.72
N LEU A 35 11.59 -8.44 -4.44
CA LEU A 35 12.06 -9.82 -4.21
C LEU A 35 11.94 -10.72 -5.46
N SER A 36 11.52 -10.14 -6.59
CA SER A 36 11.35 -10.84 -7.86
C SER A 36 12.22 -10.23 -8.98
N GLY A 37 13.11 -9.30 -8.64
CA GLY A 37 14.05 -8.64 -9.56
C GLY A 37 15.39 -9.36 -9.66
N ASP A 38 16.28 -8.79 -10.46
CA ASP A 38 17.64 -9.31 -10.72
C ASP A 38 18.69 -8.84 -9.68
N GLY A 39 18.25 -8.14 -8.62
CA GLY A 39 19.11 -7.62 -7.56
C GLY A 39 19.72 -8.72 -6.69
N ARG A 40 20.83 -8.38 -6.00
CA ARG A 40 21.40 -9.29 -5.00
C ARG A 40 20.40 -9.48 -3.86
N VAL A 41 19.93 -10.70 -3.66
CA VAL A 41 18.92 -11.03 -2.65
C VAL A 41 19.35 -10.56 -1.25
N GLY A 42 20.63 -10.71 -0.89
CA GLY A 42 21.16 -10.25 0.40
C GLY A 42 20.98 -8.74 0.63
N ASP A 43 21.18 -7.92 -0.40
CA ASP A 43 21.01 -6.46 -0.32
C ASP A 43 19.54 -6.09 -0.13
N VAL A 44 18.64 -6.76 -0.84
CA VAL A 44 17.18 -6.56 -0.69
C VAL A 44 16.73 -6.97 0.71
N LEU A 45 17.14 -8.15 1.18
CA LEU A 45 16.81 -8.62 2.54
C LEU A 45 17.39 -7.69 3.62
N GLY A 46 18.61 -7.17 3.43
CA GLY A 46 19.23 -6.19 4.31
C GLY A 46 18.40 -4.90 4.40
N ARG A 47 17.86 -4.38 3.28
CA ARG A 47 16.97 -3.20 3.28
C ARG A 47 15.66 -3.44 4.03
N TRP A 48 15.05 -4.62 3.86
CA TRP A 48 13.86 -4.99 4.63
C TRP A 48 14.14 -5.09 6.13
N ALA A 49 15.31 -5.63 6.53
CA ALA A 49 15.74 -5.67 7.93
C ALA A 49 15.92 -4.26 8.50
N LEU A 50 16.65 -3.39 7.78
CA LEU A 50 16.86 -1.99 8.14
C LEU A 50 15.55 -1.20 8.22
N LEU A 51 14.61 -1.45 7.32
CA LEU A 51 13.27 -0.84 7.37
C LEU A 51 12.55 -1.19 8.67
N ARG A 52 12.54 -2.47 9.06
CA ARG A 52 11.94 -2.92 10.32
C ARG A 52 12.62 -2.28 11.53
N GLU A 53 13.95 -2.24 11.55
CA GLU A 53 14.73 -1.61 12.61
C GLU A 53 14.47 -0.10 12.70
N SER A 54 14.41 0.59 11.55
CA SER A 54 14.14 2.04 11.49
C SER A 54 12.72 2.40 11.94
N LEU A 55 11.76 1.50 11.80
CA LEU A 55 10.40 1.65 12.33
C LEU A 55 10.31 1.31 13.82
N ASP A 56 11.35 0.73 14.42
CA ASP A 56 11.38 0.28 15.80
C ASP A 56 10.24 -0.69 16.14
N VAL A 57 10.06 -1.69 15.28
CA VAL A 57 9.00 -2.68 15.47
C VAL A 57 9.54 -4.10 15.52
N PRO A 58 9.02 -4.94 16.43
CA PRO A 58 9.35 -6.36 16.44
C PRO A 58 8.76 -7.11 15.25
N ARG A 59 7.71 -6.56 14.59
CA ARG A 59 6.93 -7.26 13.55
C ARG A 59 6.84 -6.43 12.27
N LEU A 60 7.17 -7.05 11.14
CA LEU A 60 6.95 -6.54 9.80
C LEU A 60 6.30 -7.63 8.95
N ALA A 61 5.17 -7.35 8.30
CA ALA A 61 4.51 -8.29 7.39
C ALA A 61 4.50 -7.78 5.95
N SER A 62 4.76 -8.69 5.02
CA SER A 62 4.60 -8.50 3.58
C SER A 62 4.10 -9.80 2.93
N ALA A 63 3.85 -9.80 1.62
CA ALA A 63 3.46 -11.01 0.90
C ALA A 63 4.09 -11.09 -0.50
N HIS A 64 4.03 -12.27 -1.09
CA HIS A 64 4.15 -12.41 -2.54
C HIS A 64 2.83 -11.94 -3.16
N GLN A 65 2.87 -10.77 -3.81
CA GLN A 65 1.70 -10.12 -4.42
C GLN A 65 1.34 -10.81 -5.74
N VAL A 66 0.05 -11.05 -5.95
CA VAL A 66 -0.49 -11.77 -7.11
C VAL A 66 -1.47 -10.92 -7.94
N HIS A 67 -1.55 -9.62 -7.61
CA HIS A 67 -2.47 -8.65 -8.22
C HIS A 67 -3.95 -9.01 -8.02
N GLY A 68 -4.27 -9.70 -6.92
CA GLY A 68 -5.64 -10.07 -6.53
C GLY A 68 -6.26 -9.12 -5.52
N ALA A 69 -7.23 -9.64 -4.74
CA ALA A 69 -7.89 -8.91 -3.65
C ALA A 69 -7.83 -9.65 -2.31
N ARG A 70 -6.97 -10.68 -2.19
CA ARG A 70 -6.79 -11.41 -0.93
C ARG A 70 -6.03 -10.55 0.08
N LEU A 71 -6.55 -10.50 1.31
CA LEU A 71 -5.96 -9.79 2.43
C LEU A 71 -5.54 -10.76 3.53
N LEU A 72 -4.52 -10.37 4.29
CA LEU A 72 -4.04 -11.07 5.48
C LEU A 72 -4.29 -10.22 6.72
N HIS A 73 -4.96 -10.79 7.72
CA HIS A 73 -5.15 -10.17 9.03
C HIS A 73 -4.06 -10.66 10.00
N HIS A 74 -3.23 -9.73 10.47
CA HIS A 74 -2.13 -10.00 11.37
C HIS A 74 -2.54 -9.68 12.82
N ALA A 75 -3.10 -10.66 13.52
CA ALA A 75 -3.57 -10.54 14.90
C ALA A 75 -2.76 -11.37 15.91
N GLY A 76 -1.99 -12.35 15.45
CA GLY A 76 -1.27 -13.29 16.31
C GLY A 76 0.07 -12.78 16.88
N ALA A 77 0.65 -13.56 17.77
CA ALA A 77 1.97 -13.32 18.32
C ALA A 77 3.05 -13.90 17.41
N TRP A 78 3.96 -13.06 16.92
CA TRP A 78 5.14 -13.42 16.11
C TRP A 78 6.20 -12.32 16.23
N SER A 79 7.38 -12.55 15.71
CA SER A 79 8.44 -11.55 15.64
C SER A 79 9.28 -11.73 14.38
N GLY A 80 9.97 -10.67 13.97
CA GLY A 80 10.77 -10.67 12.76
C GLY A 80 9.99 -10.15 11.54
N TRP A 81 10.41 -10.57 10.36
CA TRP A 81 9.74 -10.29 9.11
C TRP A 81 9.01 -11.54 8.59
N LEU A 82 7.68 -11.43 8.53
CA LEU A 82 6.80 -12.45 7.95
C LEU A 82 6.54 -12.12 6.48
N ARG A 83 6.81 -13.05 5.57
CA ARG A 83 6.40 -12.95 4.17
C ARG A 83 5.52 -14.13 3.79
N ASP A 84 4.24 -13.86 3.60
CA ASP A 84 3.23 -14.86 3.22
C ASP A 84 3.16 -15.04 1.68
N ALA A 85 2.47 -16.06 1.23
CA ALA A 85 2.25 -16.35 -0.19
C ALA A 85 0.86 -15.88 -0.65
N GLY A 86 0.81 -15.20 -1.81
CA GLY A 86 -0.44 -14.96 -2.54
C GLY A 86 -1.41 -13.99 -1.89
N ALA A 87 -0.97 -12.79 -1.47
CA ALA A 87 -1.87 -11.74 -0.97
C ALA A 87 -1.43 -10.36 -1.47
N ASP A 88 -2.39 -9.46 -1.59
CA ASP A 88 -2.18 -8.09 -2.08
C ASP A 88 -2.56 -7.02 -1.04
N GLY A 89 -2.84 -7.42 0.19
CA GLY A 89 -3.10 -6.49 1.26
C GLY A 89 -2.94 -7.11 2.64
N HIS A 90 -2.74 -6.22 3.61
CA HIS A 90 -2.49 -6.55 5.00
C HIS A 90 -3.32 -5.66 5.91
N VAL A 91 -3.87 -6.23 6.96
CA VAL A 91 -4.64 -5.53 8.01
C VAL A 91 -4.08 -5.90 9.36
N THR A 92 -3.95 -4.94 10.27
CA THR A 92 -3.62 -5.22 11.67
C THR A 92 -4.22 -4.18 12.62
N THR A 93 -4.50 -4.64 13.84
CA THR A 93 -4.85 -3.81 14.99
C THR A 93 -3.81 -3.94 16.11
N VAL A 94 -2.73 -4.65 15.85
CA VAL A 94 -1.67 -4.91 16.83
C VAL A 94 -0.62 -3.81 16.77
N THR A 95 -0.39 -3.13 17.88
CA THR A 95 0.65 -2.10 18.00
C THR A 95 2.05 -2.67 17.75
N GLN A 96 3.00 -1.83 17.41
CA GLN A 96 4.38 -2.22 17.07
C GLN A 96 4.41 -3.28 15.96
N THR A 97 3.50 -3.16 14.99
CA THR A 97 3.43 -4.01 13.81
C THR A 97 3.40 -3.13 12.56
N ALA A 98 4.33 -3.37 11.66
CA ALA A 98 4.35 -2.77 10.34
C ALA A 98 3.79 -3.75 9.31
N VAL A 99 3.03 -3.21 8.35
CA VAL A 99 2.52 -3.95 7.19
C VAL A 99 2.92 -3.22 5.91
N ALA A 100 3.31 -3.97 4.87
CA ALA A 100 3.93 -3.38 3.70
C ALA A 100 3.57 -4.08 2.39
N VAL A 101 3.50 -3.30 1.30
CA VAL A 101 3.34 -3.78 -0.07
C VAL A 101 4.42 -3.18 -0.97
N SER A 102 4.93 -3.94 -1.93
CA SER A 102 5.89 -3.48 -2.94
C SER A 102 5.14 -2.94 -4.14
N VAL A 103 5.57 -1.80 -4.66
CA VAL A 103 4.91 -1.15 -5.81
C VAL A 103 5.93 -0.58 -6.80
N ALA A 104 5.54 -0.56 -8.07
CA ALA A 104 6.06 0.28 -9.15
C ALA A 104 4.89 0.43 -10.14
N ASP A 105 4.25 1.61 -10.16
CA ASP A 105 3.04 2.01 -10.87
C ASP A 105 1.70 1.64 -10.21
N CYS A 106 1.54 0.44 -9.62
CA CYS A 106 0.33 0.11 -8.86
C CYS A 106 0.18 1.04 -7.65
N VAL A 107 -1.05 1.30 -7.23
CA VAL A 107 -1.36 2.23 -6.12
C VAL A 107 -1.14 1.54 -4.78
N PRO A 108 -0.22 2.02 -3.93
CA PRO A 108 -0.22 1.65 -2.52
C PRO A 108 -1.38 2.38 -1.84
N VAL A 109 -2.36 1.65 -1.34
CA VAL A 109 -3.52 2.21 -0.65
C VAL A 109 -3.34 2.03 0.84
N PHE A 110 -3.40 3.13 1.58
CA PHE A 110 -3.29 3.16 3.03
C PHE A 110 -4.64 3.44 3.65
N LEU A 111 -5.03 2.64 4.63
CA LEU A 111 -6.22 2.87 5.45
C LEU A 111 -5.80 2.93 6.91
N ALA A 112 -6.39 3.88 7.66
CA ALA A 112 -6.15 4.00 9.09
C ALA A 112 -7.40 4.45 9.85
N HIS A 113 -7.47 4.05 11.13
CA HIS A 113 -8.48 4.51 12.07
C HIS A 113 -7.84 4.89 13.41
N ALA A 114 -8.32 5.97 14.04
CA ALA A 114 -7.79 6.52 15.30
C ALA A 114 -7.83 5.54 16.48
N ARG A 115 -8.67 4.50 16.42
CA ARG A 115 -8.75 3.44 17.45
C ARG A 115 -7.66 2.37 17.30
N GLY A 116 -6.67 2.60 16.45
CA GLY A 116 -5.49 1.74 16.28
C GLY A 116 -5.78 0.55 15.37
N ALA A 117 -6.13 0.83 14.13
CA ALA A 117 -6.20 -0.14 13.04
C ALA A 117 -5.60 0.46 11.77
N ILE A 118 -4.87 -0.35 11.01
CA ILE A 118 -4.29 0.01 9.72
C ILE A 118 -4.46 -1.10 8.70
N ALA A 119 -4.53 -0.71 7.43
CA ALA A 119 -4.34 -1.61 6.31
C ALA A 119 -3.44 -0.96 5.24
N VAL A 120 -2.67 -1.79 4.52
CA VAL A 120 -1.93 -1.39 3.33
C VAL A 120 -2.24 -2.37 2.22
N LEU A 121 -2.67 -1.85 1.04
CA LEU A 121 -3.11 -2.66 -0.08
C LEU A 121 -2.30 -2.33 -1.33
N HIS A 122 -2.05 -3.33 -2.16
CA HIS A 122 -1.45 -3.22 -3.48
C HIS A 122 -2.57 -3.23 -4.53
N ALA A 123 -2.95 -2.07 -5.04
CA ALA A 123 -4.03 -1.92 -6.00
C ALA A 123 -3.48 -1.67 -7.43
N GLY A 124 -3.18 -2.75 -8.15
CA GLY A 124 -3.06 -2.74 -9.60
C GLY A 124 -4.44 -2.81 -10.27
N TRP A 125 -4.51 -2.81 -11.61
CA TRP A 125 -5.79 -2.83 -12.32
C TRP A 125 -6.67 -4.05 -11.96
N ARG A 126 -6.07 -5.26 -11.82
CA ARG A 126 -6.81 -6.47 -11.42
C ARG A 126 -7.35 -6.37 -10.00
N GLY A 127 -6.53 -5.89 -9.05
CA GLY A 127 -6.98 -5.68 -7.67
C GLY A 127 -8.06 -4.60 -7.56
N THR A 128 -7.95 -3.54 -8.36
CA THR A 128 -8.98 -2.46 -8.44
C THR A 128 -10.29 -3.01 -8.98
N GLU A 129 -10.26 -3.78 -10.06
CA GLU A 129 -11.42 -4.49 -10.61
C GLU A 129 -12.03 -5.46 -9.59
N ALA A 130 -11.19 -6.25 -8.92
CA ALA A 130 -11.60 -7.19 -7.89
C ALA A 130 -11.98 -6.53 -6.55
N GLN A 131 -12.11 -5.19 -6.52
CA GLN A 131 -12.57 -4.40 -5.36
C GLN A 131 -11.69 -4.58 -4.11
N ILE A 132 -10.37 -4.61 -4.26
CA ILE A 132 -9.43 -4.77 -3.13
C ILE A 132 -9.61 -3.69 -2.06
N LEU A 133 -9.99 -2.47 -2.44
CA LEU A 133 -10.26 -1.38 -1.50
C LEU A 133 -11.49 -1.70 -0.64
N ALA A 134 -12.57 -2.21 -1.23
CA ALA A 134 -13.75 -2.62 -0.49
C ALA A 134 -13.43 -3.75 0.49
N ALA A 135 -12.66 -4.75 0.04
CA ALA A 135 -12.16 -5.82 0.90
C ALA A 135 -11.34 -5.26 2.08
N GLY A 136 -10.46 -4.28 1.82
CA GLY A 136 -9.65 -3.60 2.85
C GLY A 136 -10.49 -2.84 3.88
N VAL A 137 -11.49 -2.09 3.42
CA VAL A 137 -12.44 -1.38 4.31
C VAL A 137 -13.18 -2.36 5.18
N VAL A 138 -13.79 -3.41 4.59
CA VAL A 138 -14.53 -4.44 5.35
C VAL A 138 -13.63 -5.12 6.38
N ALA A 139 -12.44 -5.57 5.96
CA ALA A 139 -11.50 -6.27 6.85
C ALA A 139 -11.07 -5.39 8.04
N LEU A 140 -10.84 -4.10 7.82
CA LEU A 140 -10.44 -3.17 8.87
C LEU A 140 -11.60 -2.88 9.85
N LEU A 141 -12.82 -2.69 9.33
CA LEU A 141 -14.02 -2.52 10.15
C LEU A 141 -14.31 -3.78 10.99
N THR A 142 -14.20 -4.97 10.39
CA THR A 142 -14.34 -6.25 11.08
C THR A 142 -13.32 -6.41 12.20
N ALA A 143 -12.04 -6.14 11.93
CA ALA A 143 -10.98 -6.23 12.92
C ALA A 143 -11.18 -5.26 14.11
N LEU A 144 -11.77 -4.09 13.89
CA LEU A 144 -12.17 -3.17 14.97
C LEU A 144 -13.37 -3.66 15.75
N ALA A 145 -14.39 -4.18 15.06
CA ALA A 145 -15.59 -4.73 15.68
C ALA A 145 -15.28 -5.94 16.58
N GLU A 146 -14.39 -6.85 16.15
CA GLU A 146 -13.91 -7.98 16.94
C GLU A 146 -13.20 -7.55 18.25
N ARG A 147 -12.66 -6.32 18.29
CA ARG A 147 -12.11 -5.70 19.50
C ARG A 147 -13.14 -4.95 20.34
N GLY A 148 -14.41 -5.05 20.02
CA GLY A 148 -15.49 -4.32 20.69
C GLY A 148 -15.54 -2.81 20.34
N VAL A 149 -14.97 -2.42 19.20
CA VAL A 149 -14.92 -1.03 18.73
C VAL A 149 -15.60 -0.93 17.36
N PRO A 150 -16.92 -1.08 17.27
CA PRO A 150 -17.60 -0.92 15.99
C PRO A 150 -17.53 0.54 15.54
N VAL A 151 -17.14 0.75 14.27
CA VAL A 151 -16.98 2.06 13.64
C VAL A 151 -17.59 2.05 12.24
N ALA A 152 -17.92 3.22 11.71
CA ALA A 152 -18.40 3.36 10.34
C ALA A 152 -17.25 3.65 9.36
N ALA A 153 -17.44 3.30 8.08
CA ALA A 153 -16.46 3.58 7.03
C ALA A 153 -16.12 5.08 6.91
N GLY A 154 -17.06 5.96 7.23
CA GLY A 154 -16.86 7.42 7.24
C GLY A 154 -15.85 7.94 8.27
N GLU A 155 -15.43 7.10 9.22
CA GLU A 155 -14.42 7.42 10.24
C GLU A 155 -13.00 7.00 9.82
N LEU A 156 -12.89 6.23 8.72
CA LEU A 156 -11.61 5.83 8.17
C LEU A 156 -10.93 6.99 7.45
N ARG A 157 -9.60 7.02 7.49
CA ARG A 157 -8.77 7.79 6.58
C ARG A 157 -8.18 6.87 5.52
N VAL A 158 -8.27 7.29 4.26
CA VAL A 158 -7.70 6.60 3.10
C VAL A 158 -6.71 7.53 2.40
N HIS A 159 -5.53 7.00 2.11
CA HIS A 159 -4.56 7.68 1.26
C HIS A 159 -4.20 6.79 0.08
N LEU A 160 -4.25 7.37 -1.13
CA LEU A 160 -3.77 6.74 -2.36
C LEU A 160 -2.37 7.28 -2.64
N GLY A 161 -1.36 6.45 -2.47
CA GLY A 161 0.05 6.85 -2.56
C GLY A 161 0.52 7.08 -4.00
N PRO A 162 1.83 7.37 -4.20
CA PRO A 162 2.42 7.55 -5.52
C PRO A 162 2.17 6.34 -6.42
N ALA A 163 1.67 6.61 -7.64
CA ALA A 163 1.32 5.60 -8.63
C ALA A 163 1.38 6.18 -10.04
N ILE A 164 1.27 5.37 -11.05
CA ILE A 164 1.18 5.87 -12.42
C ILE A 164 -0.10 6.70 -12.63
N CYS A 165 0.01 7.87 -13.26
CA CYS A 165 -1.16 8.72 -13.54
C CYS A 165 -1.91 8.28 -14.80
N GLY A 166 -3.15 8.75 -14.94
CA GLY A 166 -3.99 8.43 -16.08
C GLY A 166 -3.36 8.77 -17.43
N ALA A 167 -2.64 9.89 -17.55
CA ALA A 167 -1.95 10.27 -18.78
C ALA A 167 -0.80 9.31 -19.17
N CYS A 168 -0.25 8.58 -18.21
CA CYS A 168 0.86 7.65 -18.41
C CYS A 168 0.42 6.18 -18.48
N TYR A 169 -0.83 5.88 -18.08
CA TYR A 169 -1.31 4.50 -17.94
C TYR A 169 -2.37 4.17 -19.00
N GLU A 170 -1.90 3.87 -20.18
CA GLU A 170 -2.73 3.34 -21.26
C GLU A 170 -2.90 1.82 -21.11
N VAL A 171 -4.12 1.33 -21.26
CA VAL A 171 -4.51 -0.08 -21.14
C VAL A 171 -5.26 -0.55 -22.39
N SER A 172 -5.35 -1.88 -22.60
CA SER A 172 -6.15 -2.45 -23.69
C SER A 172 -7.65 -2.12 -23.55
N PRO A 173 -8.44 -2.15 -24.64
CA PRO A 173 -9.88 -1.92 -24.61
C PRO A 173 -10.63 -2.81 -23.60
N ASP A 174 -10.23 -4.07 -23.47
CA ASP A 174 -10.80 -5.02 -22.51
C ASP A 174 -10.58 -4.53 -21.07
N VAL A 175 -9.35 -4.18 -20.70
CA VAL A 175 -9.04 -3.68 -19.37
C VAL A 175 -9.75 -2.35 -19.09
N PHE A 176 -9.81 -1.46 -20.08
CA PHE A 176 -10.54 -0.21 -19.97
C PHE A 176 -12.03 -0.44 -19.69
N THR A 177 -12.66 -1.34 -20.42
CA THR A 177 -14.09 -1.68 -20.26
C THR A 177 -14.35 -2.28 -18.87
N ARG A 178 -13.49 -3.21 -18.42
CA ARG A 178 -13.60 -3.86 -17.10
C ARG A 178 -13.49 -2.86 -15.95
N LEU A 179 -12.63 -1.86 -16.07
CA LEU A 179 -12.42 -0.85 -15.04
C LEU A 179 -13.45 0.28 -15.03
N THR A 180 -13.98 0.64 -16.20
CA THR A 180 -14.81 1.84 -16.35
C THR A 180 -16.27 1.56 -16.71
N GLY A 181 -16.59 0.35 -17.16
CA GLY A 181 -17.89 0.00 -17.72
C GLY A 181 -18.17 0.62 -19.12
N ARG A 182 -17.17 1.27 -19.73
CA ARG A 182 -17.30 1.98 -21.02
C ARG A 182 -16.51 1.25 -22.08
N ALA A 183 -17.02 1.17 -23.30
CA ALA A 183 -16.28 0.64 -24.43
C ALA A 183 -15.20 1.62 -24.91
N ALA A 184 -14.13 1.08 -25.50
CA ALA A 184 -13.10 1.83 -26.18
C ALA A 184 -12.71 1.09 -27.47
N ASP A 185 -12.50 1.84 -28.57
CA ASP A 185 -12.15 1.27 -29.89
C ASP A 185 -10.65 0.94 -30.02
N GLY A 186 -9.83 1.37 -29.05
CA GLY A 186 -8.39 1.15 -28.99
C GLY A 186 -7.86 1.28 -27.57
N PRO A 187 -6.53 1.17 -27.37
CA PRO A 187 -5.93 1.43 -26.08
C PRO A 187 -6.34 2.80 -25.52
N ALA A 188 -6.68 2.86 -24.23
CA ALA A 188 -7.24 4.06 -23.62
C ALA A 188 -6.62 4.34 -22.24
N PRO A 189 -6.49 5.62 -21.85
CA PRO A 189 -5.90 6.00 -20.57
C PRO A 189 -6.84 5.71 -19.39
N VAL A 190 -6.29 5.22 -18.27
CA VAL A 190 -7.02 4.92 -17.03
C VAL A 190 -6.29 5.53 -15.85
N ASP A 191 -7.01 6.23 -14.98
CA ASP A 191 -6.50 6.68 -13.69
C ASP A 191 -7.04 5.78 -12.57
N LEU A 192 -6.18 4.85 -12.09
CA LEU A 192 -6.55 3.94 -11.01
C LEU A 192 -6.84 4.68 -9.70
N ARG A 193 -6.16 5.81 -9.42
CA ARG A 193 -6.41 6.60 -8.20
C ARG A 193 -7.77 7.27 -8.24
N ALA A 194 -8.22 7.72 -9.41
CA ALA A 194 -9.56 8.26 -9.58
C ALA A 194 -10.61 7.18 -9.31
N ILE A 195 -10.46 5.99 -9.92
CA ILE A 195 -11.39 4.85 -9.72
C ILE A 195 -11.41 4.44 -8.24
N LEU A 196 -10.26 4.29 -7.59
CA LEU A 196 -10.17 3.93 -6.18
C LEU A 196 -10.77 5.01 -5.27
N SER A 197 -10.62 6.29 -5.61
CA SER A 197 -11.27 7.40 -4.89
C SER A 197 -12.79 7.30 -4.96
N ASP A 198 -13.33 6.97 -6.14
CA ASP A 198 -14.77 6.80 -6.31
C ASP A 198 -15.29 5.56 -5.58
N GLN A 199 -14.56 4.45 -5.61
CA GLN A 199 -14.86 3.26 -4.79
C GLN A 199 -14.87 3.60 -3.29
N ALA A 200 -13.88 4.36 -2.79
CA ALA A 200 -13.84 4.76 -1.39
C ALA A 200 -15.04 5.63 -0.99
N ARG A 201 -15.42 6.59 -1.84
CA ARG A 201 -16.61 7.43 -1.62
C ARG A 201 -17.89 6.61 -1.60
N ALA A 202 -18.04 5.67 -2.54
CA ALA A 202 -19.19 4.77 -2.61
C ALA A 202 -19.32 3.89 -1.36
N LEU A 203 -18.21 3.56 -0.69
CA LEU A 203 -18.17 2.83 0.59
C LEU A 203 -18.46 3.75 1.81
N GLY A 204 -18.66 5.05 1.59
CA GLY A 204 -18.93 6.02 2.66
C GLY A 204 -17.69 6.60 3.32
N VAL A 205 -16.47 6.35 2.81
CA VAL A 205 -15.24 6.99 3.30
C VAL A 205 -15.28 8.49 2.98
N ARG A 206 -15.02 9.33 3.97
CA ARG A 206 -15.10 10.81 3.84
C ARG A 206 -13.72 11.46 3.73
N ALA A 207 -12.72 10.93 4.42
CA ALA A 207 -11.37 11.46 4.46
C ALA A 207 -10.48 10.68 3.47
N ILE A 208 -10.36 11.20 2.25
CA ILE A 208 -9.56 10.60 1.17
C ILE A 208 -8.53 11.63 0.73
N THR A 209 -7.26 11.24 0.73
CA THR A 209 -6.15 12.01 0.17
C THR A 209 -5.47 11.24 -0.96
N VAL A 210 -4.92 11.95 -1.93
CA VAL A 210 -4.28 11.36 -3.11
C VAL A 210 -2.92 12.01 -3.32
N SER A 211 -1.88 11.20 -3.44
CA SER A 211 -0.55 11.70 -3.81
C SER A 211 -0.58 12.34 -5.20
N PRO A 212 0.01 13.53 -5.39
CA PRO A 212 0.11 14.14 -6.72
C PRO A 212 1.20 13.48 -7.59
N LEU A 213 2.05 12.62 -7.02
CA LEU A 213 3.21 12.06 -7.70
C LEU A 213 2.82 10.92 -8.63
N CYS A 214 3.27 11.02 -9.89
CA CYS A 214 3.22 9.92 -10.85
C CYS A 214 4.57 9.22 -10.90
N THR A 215 4.60 7.91 -10.74
CA THR A 215 5.82 7.10 -10.76
C THR A 215 6.59 7.24 -12.09
N ARG A 216 5.89 7.27 -13.23
CA ARG A 216 6.52 7.45 -14.54
C ARG A 216 7.01 8.87 -14.78
N CYS A 217 6.21 9.90 -14.46
CA CYS A 217 6.61 11.31 -14.63
C CYS A 217 7.77 11.70 -13.71
N HIS A 218 7.86 11.09 -12.53
CA HIS A 218 8.88 11.31 -11.53
C HIS A 218 9.82 10.10 -11.40
N ASN A 219 10.14 9.45 -12.52
CA ASN A 219 10.94 8.21 -12.51
C ASN A 219 12.36 8.39 -11.94
N GLY A 220 12.90 9.59 -11.97
CA GLY A 220 14.15 9.90 -11.25
C GLY A 220 14.03 9.80 -9.71
N ARG A 221 12.82 9.83 -9.15
CA ARG A 221 12.52 9.78 -7.71
C ARG A 221 11.82 8.49 -7.28
N LEU A 222 11.05 7.88 -8.19
CA LEU A 222 10.22 6.70 -7.93
C LEU A 222 10.47 5.63 -9.00
N TYR A 223 10.38 4.36 -8.64
CA TYR A 223 10.43 3.27 -9.60
C TYR A 223 9.12 3.18 -10.39
N SER A 224 9.23 2.95 -11.70
CA SER A 224 8.10 2.76 -12.60
C SER A 224 8.33 1.55 -13.51
N HIS A 225 7.47 0.55 -13.40
CA HIS A 225 7.46 -0.60 -14.30
C HIS A 225 7.24 -0.19 -15.76
N ARG A 226 6.36 0.80 -16.00
CA ARG A 226 6.07 1.35 -17.32
C ARG A 226 7.26 2.09 -17.91
N ALA A 227 8.18 2.60 -17.08
CA ALA A 227 9.44 3.19 -17.51
C ALA A 227 10.56 2.16 -17.71
N GLY A 228 10.33 0.87 -17.39
CA GLY A 228 11.28 -0.22 -17.56
C GLY A 228 11.99 -0.66 -16.28
N ASP A 229 11.69 -0.06 -15.13
CA ASP A 229 12.28 -0.48 -13.85
C ASP A 229 11.79 -1.87 -13.42
N ARG A 230 12.71 -2.68 -12.94
CA ARG A 230 12.43 -3.98 -12.30
C ARG A 230 12.37 -3.86 -10.79
N GLU A 231 12.98 -2.83 -10.25
CA GLU A 231 13.03 -2.48 -8.84
C GLU A 231 11.66 -2.04 -8.33
N ARG A 232 11.51 -2.08 -7.00
CA ARG A 232 10.26 -1.71 -6.31
C ARG A 232 10.55 -0.77 -5.14
N GLN A 233 9.72 0.26 -5.01
CA GLN A 233 9.52 0.95 -3.75
C GLN A 233 8.53 0.18 -2.87
N VAL A 234 8.45 0.53 -1.59
CA VAL A 234 7.53 -0.09 -0.64
C VAL A 234 6.61 0.95 -0.03
N GLY A 235 5.30 0.67 -0.04
CA GLY A 235 4.32 1.35 0.80
C GLY A 235 4.22 0.62 2.13
N VAL A 236 4.44 1.32 3.23
CA VAL A 236 4.43 0.75 4.57
C VAL A 236 3.63 1.61 5.55
N ALA A 237 2.87 0.95 6.43
CA ALA A 237 2.25 1.59 7.58
C ALA A 237 2.57 0.81 8.85
N CYS A 238 2.70 1.53 9.96
CA CYS A 238 3.04 0.99 11.26
C CYS A 238 2.18 1.63 12.36
N LEU A 239 1.59 0.81 13.22
CA LEU A 239 0.98 1.28 14.47
C LEU A 239 2.08 1.48 15.53
N ALA A 240 2.22 2.73 16.01
CA ALA A 240 3.14 3.06 17.09
C ALA A 240 2.81 2.29 18.38
N ALA A 241 3.78 2.18 19.27
CA ALA A 241 3.52 1.83 20.68
C ALA A 241 2.60 2.91 21.29
N ARG A 242 1.60 2.49 22.06
CA ARG A 242 0.76 3.40 22.85
C ARG A 242 1.38 3.63 24.19
#